data_e536461028437e0fba0cc2d6eb656bff
#
_entry.id   e536461028437e0fba0cc2d6eb656bff
#
_cell.length_a   1.000
_cell.length_b   1.000
_cell.length_c   1.000
_cell.angle_alpha   90.00
_cell.angle_beta   90.00
_cell.angle_gamma   90.00
#
_symmetry.space_group_name_H-M   'P 1'
#
loop_
_entity.id
_entity.type
_entity.pdbx_description
1 polymer ?
#
loop_
_entity_poly.entity_id
_entity_poly.type
_entity_poly.pdbx_seq_one_letter_code
_entity_poly.pdbx_strand_id
1 'polypeptide(L)'
;MHTSIAKKDLDVQTKLSTSIFVDAVAPEKRKIYLEVRSAVMEFDRNAFREALVSQISGSGNGYSFVDSPEDAQFSMSVFVRNLEKASPTAAANYLRTGFEGVAAGSALGYAAGGGYRDAAAGGLVGGLVSTAANAFVKDVTFLLVADIQIKERARSGVLVRRDSKINTKISDDGATTQTYSEATNQKEYRTRVVTTANKANLELEEAQPTMFDKTAYAMASFF
;
A
#
# COMPACT_ATOMS: atom_id res chain seq x y z
N MET A 1 -34.62 13.10 13.41
CA MET A 1 -34.54 11.88 12.59
C MET A 1 -33.82 12.18 11.28
N HIS A 2 -32.49 12.44 11.30
CA HIS A 2 -31.70 12.68 10.07
C HIS A 2 -30.28 12.20 10.23
N THR A 3 -30.05 10.94 10.59
CA THR A 3 -28.66 10.45 10.81
C THR A 3 -28.25 9.27 9.91
N SER A 4 -29.07 8.86 8.94
CA SER A 4 -28.78 7.62 8.21
C SER A 4 -28.42 7.79 6.71
N ILE A 5 -28.20 9.00 6.23
CA ILE A 5 -27.98 9.25 4.78
C ILE A 5 -26.52 9.52 4.43
N ALA A 6 -25.65 9.82 5.39
CA ALA A 6 -24.31 10.38 5.12
C ALA A 6 -23.26 9.40 4.61
N LYS A 7 -23.53 8.07 4.51
CA LYS A 7 -22.54 7.06 4.07
C LYS A 7 -23.16 6.02 3.13
N LYS A 8 -24.01 6.46 2.22
CA LYS A 8 -24.58 5.58 1.18
C LYS A 8 -23.59 5.28 0.05
N ASP A 9 -22.72 6.23 -0.24
CA ASP A 9 -21.78 6.12 -1.33
C ASP A 9 -20.43 5.63 -0.81
N LEU A 10 -19.73 4.88 -1.63
CA LEU A 10 -18.40 4.39 -1.33
C LEU A 10 -17.39 5.54 -1.39
N ASP A 11 -16.80 5.88 -0.26
CA ASP A 11 -15.70 6.85 -0.16
C ASP A 11 -14.36 6.12 -0.18
N VAL A 12 -13.53 6.40 -1.18
CA VAL A 12 -12.20 5.80 -1.32
C VAL A 12 -11.14 6.90 -1.38
N GLN A 13 -10.21 6.84 -0.43
CA GLN A 13 -9.09 7.78 -0.32
C GLN A 13 -7.77 7.04 -0.45
N THR A 14 -6.81 7.65 -1.17
CA THR A 14 -5.48 7.07 -1.38
C THR A 14 -4.41 8.11 -1.05
N LYS A 15 -3.33 7.67 -0.39
CA LYS A 15 -2.18 8.50 -0.05
C LYS A 15 -0.87 7.74 -0.25
N LEU A 16 0.13 8.45 -0.75
CA LEU A 16 1.51 7.99 -0.88
C LEU A 16 2.37 8.58 0.24
N SER A 17 3.33 7.81 0.76
CA SER A 17 4.26 8.29 1.79
C SER A 17 5.30 9.26 1.23
N THR A 18 5.70 9.05 -0.02
CA THR A 18 6.60 9.94 -0.75
C THR A 18 6.35 9.85 -2.24
N SER A 19 6.59 10.93 -2.96
CA SER A 19 6.54 10.94 -4.42
C SER A 19 7.80 10.30 -5.00
N ILE A 20 7.63 9.56 -6.07
CA ILE A 20 8.72 8.99 -6.85
C ILE A 20 8.75 9.71 -8.20
N PHE A 21 9.93 10.10 -8.63
CA PHE A 21 10.17 10.68 -9.94
C PHE A 21 11.24 9.84 -10.64
N VAL A 22 10.81 9.04 -11.62
CA VAL A 22 11.74 8.29 -12.46
C VAL A 22 12.30 9.20 -13.56
N ASP A 23 13.51 8.91 -14.03
CA ASP A 23 14.09 9.69 -15.12
C ASP A 23 13.32 9.45 -16.43
N ALA A 24 13.16 10.51 -17.21
CA ALA A 24 12.62 10.40 -18.55
C ALA A 24 13.57 9.58 -19.44
N VAL A 25 13.01 8.59 -20.13
CA VAL A 25 13.71 7.70 -21.04
C VAL A 25 13.10 7.73 -22.43
N ALA A 26 13.90 7.33 -23.43
CA ALA A 26 13.43 7.21 -24.80
C ALA A 26 12.29 6.18 -24.90
N PRO A 27 11.34 6.35 -25.86
CA PRO A 27 10.13 5.52 -25.95
C PRO A 27 10.41 4.01 -25.98
N GLU A 28 11.45 3.58 -26.66
CA GLU A 28 11.84 2.18 -26.76
C GLU A 28 12.31 1.56 -25.42
N LYS A 29 12.67 2.41 -24.45
CA LYS A 29 13.08 2.02 -23.09
C LYS A 29 11.96 2.10 -22.07
N ARG A 30 10.76 2.54 -22.45
CA ARG A 30 9.60 2.63 -21.53
C ARG A 30 8.99 1.26 -21.27
N LYS A 31 9.82 0.36 -20.71
CA LYS A 31 9.49 -1.03 -20.42
C LYS A 31 9.53 -1.28 -18.94
N ILE A 32 8.45 -1.85 -18.41
CA ILE A 32 8.25 -2.13 -16.98
C ILE A 32 8.12 -3.65 -16.79
N TYR A 33 8.92 -4.21 -15.89
CA TYR A 33 8.68 -5.52 -15.30
C TYR A 33 7.88 -5.32 -14.01
N LEU A 34 6.72 -5.95 -13.90
CA LEU A 34 5.80 -5.81 -12.77
C LEU A 34 5.67 -7.11 -11.98
N GLU A 35 6.01 -7.04 -10.70
CA GLU A 35 5.80 -8.11 -9.75
C GLU A 35 4.85 -7.66 -8.63
N VAL A 36 3.77 -8.45 -8.39
CA VAL A 36 2.82 -8.22 -7.31
C VAL A 36 2.84 -9.39 -6.36
N ARG A 37 3.14 -9.12 -5.09
CA ARG A 37 3.11 -10.09 -3.99
C ARG A 37 2.14 -9.62 -2.92
N SER A 38 1.58 -10.56 -2.16
CA SER A 38 0.68 -10.26 -1.05
C SER A 38 0.93 -11.18 0.13
N ALA A 39 0.89 -10.63 1.34
CA ALA A 39 0.81 -11.37 2.59
C ALA A 39 -0.64 -11.69 2.97
N VAL A 40 -1.63 -11.19 2.22
CA VAL A 40 -3.07 -11.33 2.49
C VAL A 40 -3.67 -12.35 1.54
N MET A 41 -4.38 -13.34 2.07
CA MET A 41 -4.97 -14.43 1.27
C MET A 41 -6.15 -13.95 0.42
N GLU A 42 -6.97 -13.07 0.96
CA GLU A 42 -8.18 -12.54 0.33
C GLU A 42 -7.89 -11.47 -0.73
N PHE A 43 -6.61 -11.11 -0.91
CA PHE A 43 -6.19 -10.14 -1.91
C PHE A 43 -6.11 -10.77 -3.31
N ASP A 44 -6.94 -10.29 -4.22
CA ASP A 44 -6.88 -10.71 -5.63
C ASP A 44 -5.70 -10.04 -6.36
N ARG A 45 -4.58 -10.79 -6.41
CA ARG A 45 -3.35 -10.32 -7.06
C ARG A 45 -3.51 -10.11 -8.57
N ASN A 46 -4.34 -10.92 -9.22
CA ASN A 46 -4.53 -10.84 -10.66
C ASN A 46 -5.35 -9.59 -11.01
N ALA A 47 -6.48 -9.39 -10.35
CA ALA A 47 -7.29 -8.19 -10.54
C ALA A 47 -6.50 -6.91 -10.24
N PHE A 48 -5.68 -6.90 -9.20
CA PHE A 48 -4.84 -5.74 -8.88
C PHE A 48 -3.75 -5.50 -9.93
N ARG A 49 -3.11 -6.57 -10.42
CA ARG A 49 -2.12 -6.48 -11.50
C ARG A 49 -2.75 -5.93 -12.78
N GLU A 50 -3.95 -6.39 -13.13
CA GLU A 50 -4.70 -5.89 -14.28
C GLU A 50 -5.02 -4.39 -14.14
N ALA A 51 -5.46 -3.96 -12.96
CA ALA A 51 -5.71 -2.54 -12.68
C ALA A 51 -4.44 -1.70 -12.86
N LEU A 52 -3.29 -2.16 -12.35
CA LEU A 52 -2.00 -1.48 -12.53
C LEU A 52 -1.60 -1.39 -13.99
N VAL A 53 -1.69 -2.49 -14.73
CA VAL A 53 -1.36 -2.52 -16.16
C VAL A 53 -2.27 -1.56 -16.93
N SER A 54 -3.57 -1.59 -16.66
CA SER A 54 -4.55 -0.71 -17.29
C SER A 54 -4.26 0.77 -17.03
N GLN A 55 -4.03 1.15 -15.78
CA GLN A 55 -3.77 2.55 -15.41
C GLN A 55 -2.44 3.07 -15.98
N ILE A 56 -1.37 2.30 -15.91
CA ILE A 56 -0.07 2.72 -16.44
C ILE A 56 -0.08 2.79 -17.96
N SER A 57 -0.61 1.77 -18.64
CA SER A 57 -0.69 1.78 -20.11
C SER A 57 -1.67 2.84 -20.64
N GLY A 58 -2.74 3.09 -19.88
CA GLY A 58 -3.76 4.09 -20.22
C GLY A 58 -3.34 5.54 -19.93
N SER A 59 -2.23 5.78 -19.22
CA SER A 59 -1.74 7.13 -18.88
C SER A 59 -1.32 7.96 -20.10
N GLY A 60 -1.16 7.35 -21.27
CA GLY A 60 -0.71 8.02 -22.49
C GLY A 60 0.81 8.25 -22.56
N ASN A 61 1.56 7.84 -21.54
CA ASN A 61 3.01 8.02 -21.47
C ASN A 61 3.80 6.96 -22.24
N GLY A 62 3.12 5.99 -22.87
CA GLY A 62 3.73 5.00 -23.77
C GLY A 62 4.54 3.93 -23.07
N TYR A 63 4.27 3.64 -21.80
CA TYR A 63 4.88 2.53 -21.08
C TYR A 63 4.23 1.21 -21.45
N SER A 64 5.06 0.16 -21.56
CA SER A 64 4.65 -1.21 -21.85
C SER A 64 5.22 -2.17 -20.81
N PHE A 65 4.59 -3.33 -20.67
CA PHE A 65 5.03 -4.35 -19.72
C PHE A 65 5.78 -5.47 -20.44
N VAL A 66 6.78 -6.00 -19.76
CA VAL A 66 7.61 -7.13 -20.19
C VAL A 66 7.61 -8.23 -19.14
N ASP A 67 7.84 -9.47 -19.59
CA ASP A 67 7.79 -10.65 -18.70
C ASP A 67 9.14 -10.93 -18.03
N SER A 68 10.24 -10.39 -18.59
CA SER A 68 11.58 -10.56 -18.03
C SER A 68 12.11 -9.25 -17.42
N PRO A 69 12.65 -9.28 -16.19
CA PRO A 69 13.31 -8.12 -15.61
C PRO A 69 14.55 -7.68 -16.40
N GLU A 70 15.12 -8.57 -17.20
CA GLU A 70 16.29 -8.27 -18.04
C GLU A 70 15.95 -7.33 -19.20
N ASP A 71 14.72 -7.42 -19.71
CA ASP A 71 14.24 -6.59 -20.82
C ASP A 71 13.65 -5.25 -20.34
N ALA A 72 13.50 -5.08 -19.03
CA ALA A 72 12.89 -3.91 -18.44
C ALA A 72 13.89 -2.79 -18.16
N GLN A 73 13.51 -1.55 -18.40
CA GLN A 73 14.19 -0.36 -17.88
C GLN A 73 13.83 -0.13 -16.40
N PHE A 74 12.59 -0.43 -16.05
CA PHE A 74 12.05 -0.27 -14.71
C PHE A 74 11.52 -1.61 -14.19
N SER A 75 11.93 -1.99 -12.98
CA SER A 75 11.34 -3.13 -12.28
C SER A 75 10.54 -2.61 -11.11
N MET A 76 9.23 -2.80 -11.15
CA MET A 76 8.30 -2.39 -10.11
C MET A 76 7.84 -3.61 -9.32
N SER A 77 8.18 -3.63 -8.04
CA SER A 77 7.72 -4.66 -7.10
C SER A 77 6.74 -4.05 -6.11
N VAL A 78 5.56 -4.64 -6.01
CA VAL A 78 4.51 -4.26 -5.06
C VAL A 78 4.31 -5.38 -4.07
N PHE A 79 4.38 -5.06 -2.79
CA PHE A 79 4.11 -5.98 -1.70
C PHE A 79 2.93 -5.50 -0.87
N VAL A 80 1.79 -6.17 -1.00
CA VAL A 80 0.60 -5.88 -0.21
C VAL A 80 0.74 -6.49 1.17
N ARG A 81 0.80 -5.63 2.18
CA ARG A 81 1.00 -6.01 3.58
C ARG A 81 -0.30 -6.32 4.29
N ASN A 82 -1.29 -5.45 4.08
CA ASN A 82 -2.57 -5.50 4.78
C ASN A 82 -3.70 -5.20 3.80
N LEU A 83 -4.79 -5.93 3.96
CA LEU A 83 -6.12 -5.62 3.44
C LEU A 83 -7.11 -6.11 4.48
N GLU A 84 -7.58 -5.21 5.33
CA GLU A 84 -8.36 -5.58 6.51
C GLU A 84 -9.40 -4.53 6.88
N LYS A 85 -10.38 -4.93 7.67
CA LYS A 85 -11.29 -3.98 8.32
C LYS A 85 -10.51 -3.17 9.35
N ALA A 86 -10.66 -1.85 9.31
CA ALA A 86 -10.02 -0.92 10.23
C ALA A 86 -11.07 -0.03 10.90
N SER A 87 -10.77 0.49 12.09
CA SER A 87 -11.59 1.54 12.63
C SER A 87 -11.44 2.83 11.81
N PRO A 88 -12.48 3.67 11.68
CA PRO A 88 -12.36 4.95 10.96
C PRO A 88 -11.21 5.82 11.50
N THR A 89 -10.99 5.81 12.81
CA THR A 89 -9.91 6.55 13.46
C THR A 89 -8.53 6.00 13.06
N ALA A 90 -8.37 4.68 13.00
CA ALA A 90 -7.13 4.04 12.57
C ALA A 90 -6.84 4.37 11.10
N ALA A 91 -7.83 4.22 10.22
CA ALA A 91 -7.71 4.56 8.81
C ALA A 91 -7.35 6.04 8.61
N ALA A 92 -8.01 6.96 9.32
CA ALA A 92 -7.70 8.39 9.30
C ALA A 92 -6.28 8.69 9.78
N ASN A 93 -5.80 7.98 10.80
CA ASN A 93 -4.42 8.13 11.29
C ASN A 93 -3.42 7.70 10.24
N TYR A 94 -3.61 6.57 9.56
CA TYR A 94 -2.76 6.16 8.44
C TYR A 94 -2.68 7.23 7.35
N LEU A 95 -3.79 7.86 7.02
CA LEU A 95 -3.83 8.92 6.01
C LEU A 95 -3.18 10.24 6.50
N ARG A 96 -3.19 10.51 7.81
CA ARG A 96 -2.68 11.78 8.39
C ARG A 96 -1.20 11.77 8.68
N THR A 97 -0.68 10.72 9.30
CA THR A 97 0.68 10.67 9.88
C THR A 97 1.78 10.41 8.85
N GLY A 98 1.46 10.27 7.59
CA GLY A 98 2.46 10.05 6.54
C GLY A 98 3.27 8.76 6.72
N PHE A 99 2.72 7.78 7.43
CA PHE A 99 3.28 6.42 7.53
C PHE A 99 4.52 6.24 8.42
N GLU A 100 5.03 7.30 9.04
CA GLU A 100 6.16 7.18 9.97
C GLU A 100 5.69 6.56 11.29
N GLY A 101 6.32 5.46 11.68
CA GLY A 101 6.23 4.91 13.04
C GLY A 101 5.06 3.98 13.33
N VAL A 102 4.19 3.66 12.36
CA VAL A 102 3.14 2.67 12.58
C VAL A 102 3.71 1.27 12.29
N ALA A 103 4.28 0.66 13.32
CA ALA A 103 4.53 -0.77 13.30
C ALA A 103 3.17 -1.47 13.11
N ALA A 104 3.04 -2.22 12.04
CA ALA A 104 1.83 -2.98 11.74
C ALA A 104 1.43 -3.81 12.97
N GLY A 105 0.21 -3.63 13.42
CA GLY A 105 -0.41 -4.45 14.46
C GLY A 105 -0.34 -3.92 15.90
N SER A 106 0.66 -3.12 16.30
CA SER A 106 0.80 -2.73 17.71
C SER A 106 0.28 -1.33 18.05
N ALA A 107 0.20 -0.43 17.06
CA ALA A 107 -0.23 0.96 17.32
C ALA A 107 -1.75 1.14 17.38
N LEU A 108 -2.53 0.18 16.88
CA LEU A 108 -3.99 0.28 16.89
C LEU A 108 -4.59 0.02 18.30
N GLY A 109 -3.90 -0.73 19.15
CA GLY A 109 -4.32 -1.01 20.52
C GLY A 109 -4.04 0.14 21.51
N TYR A 110 -3.00 0.91 21.28
CA TYR A 110 -2.61 1.99 22.21
C TYR A 110 -3.47 3.25 22.10
N ALA A 111 -4.04 3.53 20.91
CA ALA A 111 -4.89 4.70 20.73
C ALA A 111 -6.28 4.57 21.37
N ALA A 112 -6.67 3.35 21.78
CA ALA A 112 -7.97 3.07 22.37
C ALA A 112 -7.95 3.00 23.92
N GLY A 113 -6.83 3.28 24.57
CA GLY A 113 -6.74 3.33 26.03
C GLY A 113 -6.84 1.96 26.73
N GLY A 114 -6.67 0.87 26.02
CA GLY A 114 -6.69 -0.49 26.56
C GLY A 114 -5.33 -0.96 27.02
N GLY A 115 -5.27 -1.63 28.17
CA GLY A 115 -4.05 -2.21 28.73
C GLY A 115 -3.55 -3.41 27.92
N TYR A 116 -2.38 -3.93 28.30
CA TYR A 116 -1.62 -5.01 27.63
C TYR A 116 -2.41 -6.29 27.29
N ARG A 117 -3.57 -6.50 27.93
CA ARG A 117 -4.45 -7.66 27.68
C ARG A 117 -5.38 -7.46 26.47
N ASP A 118 -5.64 -6.21 26.09
CA ASP A 118 -6.56 -5.89 24.99
C ASP A 118 -5.83 -5.80 23.63
N ALA A 119 -4.48 -5.68 23.67
CA ALA A 119 -3.66 -5.64 22.47
C ALA A 119 -3.64 -6.97 21.68
N ALA A 120 -3.87 -8.10 22.35
CA ALA A 120 -3.93 -9.41 21.70
C ALA A 120 -5.29 -9.69 21.03
N ALA A 121 -6.33 -8.97 21.45
CA ALA A 121 -7.68 -9.07 20.87
C ALA A 121 -7.97 -7.96 19.84
N GLY A 122 -7.13 -6.91 19.79
CA GLY A 122 -7.32 -5.74 18.92
C GLY A 122 -6.92 -5.94 17.46
N GLY A 123 -6.39 -7.10 17.09
CA GLY A 123 -6.06 -7.42 15.71
C GLY A 123 -7.26 -7.73 14.81
N LEU A 124 -8.43 -7.95 15.38
CA LEU A 124 -9.56 -8.46 14.60
C LEU A 124 -10.91 -7.77 14.86
N VAL A 125 -11.05 -6.85 15.79
CA VAL A 125 -12.36 -6.27 16.09
C VAL A 125 -12.28 -4.77 16.38
N GLY A 126 -12.14 -3.98 15.35
CA GLY A 126 -12.49 -2.56 15.40
C GLY A 126 -13.99 -2.31 15.24
N GLY A 127 -14.81 -3.21 15.72
CA GLY A 127 -16.26 -3.03 15.77
C GLY A 127 -16.64 -2.18 16.97
N LEU A 128 -16.64 -0.87 16.85
CA LEU A 128 -17.30 -0.03 17.86
C LEU A 128 -18.80 -0.22 17.75
N VAL A 129 -19.32 -0.94 18.71
CA VAL A 129 -20.74 -0.95 19.04
C VAL A 129 -21.12 0.45 19.50
N SER A 130 -21.68 1.27 18.62
CA SER A 130 -22.44 2.42 19.05
C SER A 130 -23.74 1.87 19.62
N THR A 131 -23.90 2.07 20.92
CA THR A 131 -25.04 1.67 21.70
C THR A 131 -26.35 2.20 21.11
N ALA A 132 -27.27 1.26 20.91
CA ALA A 132 -28.73 1.38 20.93
C ALA A 132 -29.39 2.30 19.89
N ALA A 133 -30.14 1.67 19.06
CA ALA A 133 -31.37 2.02 18.39
C ALA A 133 -31.44 1.90 16.84
N ASN A 134 -30.36 1.53 16.15
CA ASN A 134 -30.44 1.12 14.73
C ASN A 134 -29.49 -0.04 14.47
N ALA A 135 -29.88 -1.22 14.90
CA ALA A 135 -29.04 -2.46 14.89
C ALA A 135 -28.69 -3.02 13.49
N PHE A 136 -28.99 -2.31 12.40
CA PHE A 136 -28.90 -2.85 11.05
C PHE A 136 -27.90 -2.17 10.12
N VAL A 137 -27.30 -1.02 10.50
CA VAL A 137 -26.34 -0.31 9.66
C VAL A 137 -25.02 -0.20 10.38
N LYS A 138 -24.00 -0.89 9.85
CA LYS A 138 -22.61 -0.84 10.36
C LYS A 138 -21.78 0.06 9.45
N ASP A 139 -21.07 1.01 10.05
CA ASP A 139 -20.04 1.77 9.36
C ASP A 139 -18.80 0.89 9.21
N VAL A 140 -18.43 0.55 7.99
CA VAL A 140 -17.32 -0.35 7.69
C VAL A 140 -16.25 0.38 6.90
N THR A 141 -15.01 0.27 7.37
CA THR A 141 -13.83 0.80 6.68
C THR A 141 -12.87 -0.33 6.38
N PHE A 142 -12.43 -0.44 5.13
CA PHE A 142 -11.30 -1.28 4.74
C PHE A 142 -10.04 -0.43 4.57
N LEU A 143 -8.91 -1.03 4.90
CA LEU A 143 -7.58 -0.45 4.79
C LEU A 143 -6.69 -1.37 3.97
N LEU A 144 -6.14 -0.85 2.87
CA LEU A 144 -5.10 -1.51 2.07
C LEU A 144 -3.78 -0.77 2.28
N VAL A 145 -2.73 -1.53 2.58
CA VAL A 145 -1.37 -1.01 2.71
C VAL A 145 -0.43 -1.82 1.83
N ALA A 146 0.27 -1.14 0.93
CA ALA A 146 1.25 -1.76 0.07
C ALA A 146 2.57 -0.98 0.04
N ASP A 147 3.67 -1.72 0.09
CA ASP A 147 5.03 -1.19 -0.12
C ASP A 147 5.40 -1.36 -1.59
N ILE A 148 5.99 -0.32 -2.15
CA ILE A 148 6.39 -0.27 -3.55
C ILE A 148 7.89 -0.02 -3.62
N GLN A 149 8.57 -0.82 -4.43
CA GLN A 149 9.96 -0.61 -4.81
C GLN A 149 10.03 -0.48 -6.32
N ILE A 150 10.67 0.58 -6.80
CA ILE A 150 10.99 0.76 -8.21
C ILE A 150 12.51 0.76 -8.35
N LYS A 151 13.03 -0.11 -9.20
CA LYS A 151 14.42 -0.11 -9.62
C LYS A 151 14.48 0.40 -11.05
N GLU A 152 15.29 1.41 -11.27
CA GLU A 152 15.52 2.03 -12.57
C GLU A 152 16.95 1.77 -13.02
N ARG A 153 17.15 1.26 -14.23
CA ARG A 153 18.50 1.10 -14.78
C ARG A 153 19.15 2.46 -14.99
N ALA A 154 20.34 2.63 -14.44
CA ALA A 154 21.13 3.82 -14.67
C ALA A 154 21.57 3.90 -16.13
N ARG A 155 21.91 5.10 -16.58
CA ARG A 155 22.48 5.30 -17.91
C ARG A 155 23.78 4.54 -18.05
N SER A 156 24.10 4.11 -19.27
CA SER A 156 25.36 3.40 -19.56
C SER A 156 26.57 4.19 -19.05
N GLY A 157 27.45 3.51 -18.33
CA GLY A 157 28.66 4.12 -17.73
C GLY A 157 28.43 4.81 -16.38
N VAL A 158 27.19 4.86 -15.86
CA VAL A 158 26.90 5.39 -14.54
C VAL A 158 26.83 4.27 -13.51
N LEU A 159 27.66 4.36 -12.48
CA LEU A 159 27.59 3.51 -11.31
C LEU A 159 26.89 4.26 -10.17
N VAL A 160 25.92 3.61 -9.56
CA VAL A 160 25.20 4.11 -8.38
C VAL A 160 25.77 3.41 -7.16
N ARG A 161 26.19 4.18 -6.17
CA ARG A 161 26.57 3.62 -4.87
C ARG A 161 25.32 3.49 -4.02
N ARG A 162 25.08 2.29 -3.53
CA ARG A 162 23.97 1.99 -2.62
C ARG A 162 24.53 1.61 -1.25
N ASP A 163 24.21 2.41 -0.25
CA ASP A 163 24.49 2.12 1.14
C ASP A 163 23.18 1.63 1.80
N SER A 164 23.19 0.42 2.31
CA SER A 164 22.00 -0.21 2.89
C SER A 164 22.24 -0.65 4.32
N LYS A 165 21.25 -0.42 5.17
CA LYS A 165 21.21 -0.88 6.54
C LYS A 165 20.01 -1.80 6.74
N ILE A 166 20.27 -3.06 7.06
CA ILE A 166 19.24 -4.05 7.34
C ILE A 166 19.16 -4.19 8.86
N ASN A 167 18.00 -3.89 9.41
CA ASN A 167 17.71 -4.13 10.82
C ASN A 167 16.68 -5.26 10.90
N THR A 168 17.05 -6.36 11.55
CA THR A 168 16.16 -7.48 11.81
C THR A 168 15.96 -7.63 13.29
N LYS A 169 14.71 -7.57 13.75
CA LYS A 169 14.33 -7.84 15.14
C LYS A 169 13.36 -9.02 15.13
N ILE A 170 13.75 -10.12 15.77
CA ILE A 170 12.94 -11.33 15.86
C ILE A 170 12.17 -11.37 17.17
N SER A 171 12.79 -10.89 18.26
CA SER A 171 12.20 -10.85 19.60
C SER A 171 12.76 -9.65 20.37
N ASP A 172 12.33 -9.48 21.59
CA ASP A 172 12.86 -8.40 22.45
C ASP A 172 14.35 -8.60 22.77
N ASP A 173 14.84 -9.84 22.69
CA ASP A 173 16.24 -10.20 23.03
C ASP A 173 17.14 -10.36 21.79
N GLY A 174 16.61 -10.29 20.58
CA GLY A 174 17.37 -10.54 19.36
C GLY A 174 17.19 -9.48 18.29
N ALA A 175 18.21 -8.67 18.06
CA ALA A 175 18.27 -7.74 16.94
C ALA A 175 19.60 -7.88 16.20
N THR A 176 19.56 -7.93 14.88
CA THR A 176 20.75 -7.92 14.02
C THR A 176 20.70 -6.72 13.12
N THR A 177 21.81 -5.98 13.07
CA THR A 177 22.01 -4.88 12.14
C THR A 177 23.13 -5.26 11.17
N GLN A 178 22.84 -5.20 9.89
CA GLN A 178 23.82 -5.35 8.83
C GLN A 178 23.90 -4.05 8.03
N THR A 179 25.12 -3.58 7.80
CA THR A 179 25.36 -2.42 6.93
C THR A 179 26.28 -2.89 5.80
N TYR A 180 25.88 -2.61 4.56
CA TYR A 180 26.71 -2.91 3.40
C TYR A 180 26.61 -1.78 2.38
N SER A 181 27.70 -1.68 1.59
CA SER A 181 27.82 -0.70 0.52
C SER A 181 28.18 -1.45 -0.77
N GLU A 182 27.41 -1.22 -1.81
CA GLU A 182 27.64 -1.84 -3.10
C GLU A 182 27.56 -0.85 -4.25
N ALA A 183 28.32 -1.09 -5.31
CA ALA A 183 28.15 -0.41 -6.58
C ALA A 183 27.10 -1.16 -7.41
N THR A 184 26.11 -0.46 -7.90
CA THR A 184 25.04 -1.01 -8.72
C THR A 184 24.82 -0.14 -9.95
N ASN A 185 24.24 -0.72 -10.98
CA ASN A 185 23.78 0.01 -12.16
C ASN A 185 22.29 0.39 -12.10
N GLN A 186 21.69 0.34 -10.91
CA GLN A 186 20.28 0.63 -10.70
C GLN A 186 20.08 1.68 -9.60
N LYS A 187 19.22 2.64 -9.86
CA LYS A 187 18.64 3.50 -8.84
C LYS A 187 17.47 2.77 -8.19
N GLU A 188 17.26 2.98 -6.91
CA GLU A 188 16.18 2.35 -6.16
C GLU A 188 15.33 3.40 -5.46
N TYR A 189 14.02 3.33 -5.66
CA TYR A 189 13.01 4.17 -5.03
C TYR A 189 12.09 3.29 -4.20
N ARG A 190 11.68 3.78 -3.03
CA ARG A 190 10.72 3.11 -2.17
C ARG A 190 9.65 4.08 -1.72
N THR A 191 8.42 3.63 -1.72
CA THR A 191 7.29 4.36 -1.18
C THR A 191 6.26 3.38 -0.62
N ARG A 192 5.32 3.91 0.15
CA ARG A 192 4.16 3.15 0.63
C ARG A 192 2.91 3.84 0.16
N VAL A 193 1.94 3.06 -0.25
CA VAL A 193 0.60 3.52 -0.53
C VAL A 193 -0.36 2.99 0.52
N VAL A 194 -1.28 3.84 0.94
CA VAL A 194 -2.41 3.47 1.79
C VAL A 194 -3.67 3.90 1.09
N THR A 195 -4.61 2.97 0.96
CA THR A 195 -5.94 3.22 0.42
C THR A 195 -6.97 2.79 1.44
N THR A 196 -7.94 3.65 1.70
CA THR A 196 -9.08 3.37 2.58
C THR A 196 -10.37 3.39 1.77
N ALA A 197 -11.28 2.50 2.11
CA ALA A 197 -12.63 2.47 1.57
C ALA A 197 -13.64 2.45 2.71
N ASN A 198 -14.59 3.37 2.71
CA ASN A 198 -15.60 3.48 3.76
C ASN A 198 -17.00 3.55 3.17
N LYS A 199 -17.91 2.76 3.72
CA LYS A 199 -19.34 2.77 3.40
C LYS A 199 -20.15 2.06 4.47
N ALA A 200 -21.44 2.36 4.55
CA ALA A 200 -22.37 1.60 5.38
C ALA A 200 -22.52 0.16 4.85
N ASN A 201 -22.33 -0.83 5.72
CA ASN A 201 -22.40 -2.27 5.41
C ASN A 201 -21.50 -2.70 4.24
N LEU A 202 -20.32 -2.09 4.11
CA LEU A 202 -19.37 -2.41 3.04
C LEU A 202 -18.85 -3.83 3.18
N GLU A 203 -18.88 -4.57 2.08
CA GLU A 203 -18.22 -5.88 1.94
C GLU A 203 -16.91 -5.75 1.16
N LEU A 204 -16.01 -6.69 1.37
CA LEU A 204 -14.66 -6.64 0.79
C LEU A 204 -14.71 -6.72 -0.74
N GLU A 205 -15.57 -7.58 -1.25
CA GLU A 205 -15.77 -7.79 -2.70
C GLU A 205 -16.27 -6.54 -3.40
N GLU A 206 -17.05 -5.71 -2.71
CA GLU A 206 -17.51 -4.42 -3.22
C GLU A 206 -16.40 -3.36 -3.16
N ALA A 207 -15.58 -3.39 -2.10
CA ALA A 207 -14.53 -2.41 -1.88
C ALA A 207 -13.32 -2.60 -2.82
N GLN A 208 -12.92 -3.84 -3.06
CA GLN A 208 -11.68 -4.18 -3.77
C GLN A 208 -11.55 -3.51 -5.14
N PRO A 209 -12.51 -3.58 -6.05
CA PRO A 209 -12.35 -3.01 -7.39
C PRO A 209 -12.00 -1.53 -7.37
N THR A 210 -12.73 -0.74 -6.57
CA THR A 210 -12.49 0.71 -6.47
C THR A 210 -11.20 1.03 -5.72
N MET A 211 -10.86 0.26 -4.68
CA MET A 211 -9.58 0.40 -3.98
C MET A 211 -8.41 0.10 -4.91
N PHE A 212 -8.51 -0.95 -5.74
CA PHE A 212 -7.48 -1.35 -6.68
C PHE A 212 -7.27 -0.29 -7.75
N ASP A 213 -8.36 0.23 -8.32
CA ASP A 213 -8.31 1.28 -9.34
C ASP A 213 -7.66 2.57 -8.78
N LYS A 214 -8.10 3.04 -7.62
CA LYS A 214 -7.52 4.24 -6.98
C LYS A 214 -6.07 4.05 -6.59
N THR A 215 -5.71 2.88 -6.08
CA THR A 215 -4.33 2.54 -5.73
C THR A 215 -3.45 2.47 -6.97
N ALA A 216 -3.92 1.81 -8.02
CA ALA A 216 -3.23 1.71 -9.31
C ALA A 216 -3.06 3.07 -9.98
N TYR A 217 -4.07 3.93 -9.93
CA TYR A 217 -3.99 5.32 -10.43
C TYR A 217 -2.90 6.11 -9.71
N ALA A 218 -2.83 6.01 -8.37
CA ALA A 218 -1.78 6.68 -7.61
C ALA A 218 -0.37 6.15 -7.97
N MET A 219 -0.24 4.85 -8.22
CA MET A 219 1.03 4.24 -8.63
C MET A 219 1.41 4.57 -10.08
N ALA A 220 0.43 4.76 -10.96
CA ALA A 220 0.67 5.16 -12.35
C ALA A 220 1.33 6.56 -12.45
N SER A 221 1.14 7.41 -11.44
CA SER A 221 1.77 8.74 -11.39
C SER A 221 3.31 8.72 -11.26
N PHE A 222 3.93 7.54 -11.06
CA PHE A 222 5.38 7.41 -11.01
C PHE A 222 6.03 7.40 -12.41
N PHE A 223 5.24 7.12 -13.42
CA PHE A 223 5.63 6.98 -14.81
C PHE A 223 4.90 7.99 -15.70
#